data_740b475a17b6c651471ce96b844d88e8
#
_entry.id   740b475a17b6c651471ce96b844d88e8
#
_cell.length_a   1.000
_cell.length_b   1.000
_cell.length_c   1.000
_cell.angle_alpha   90.00
_cell.angle_beta   90.00
_cell.angle_gamma   90.00
#
_symmetry.space_group_name_H-M   'P 1'
#
loop_
_entity.id
_entity.type
_entity.pdbx_description
1 polymer ?
#
loop_
_entity_poly.entity_id
_entity_poly.type
_entity_poly.pdbx_seq_one_letter_code
_entity_poly.pdbx_strand_id
1 'polypeptide(L)'
;MKLLWQQISSTIISEIYADSDYDGIVLDTEHGAFNNENLYTSIQIITLRRKNCFVRVSHLDKALVRMCLDAGATGIIFSTVENEIQAQEIIDYCKYPKHGGKRGQGLVRENFWGKDKLQNIMPIVIAQIETKEAVDNLEEKLVLLGFHI
;
A
#
# COMPACT_ATOMS: atom_id res chain seq x y z
N MET A 1 1.75 -10.57 -12.14
CA MET A 1 2.75 -10.03 -11.21
C MET A 1 3.02 -11.07 -10.12
N LYS A 2 4.30 -11.38 -9.84
CA LYS A 2 4.72 -12.30 -8.77
C LYS A 2 5.30 -11.48 -7.63
N LEU A 3 4.79 -11.68 -6.41
CA LEU A 3 5.21 -10.92 -5.22
C LEU A 3 5.85 -11.85 -4.18
N LEU A 4 6.94 -11.43 -3.56
CA LEU A 4 7.46 -12.02 -2.34
C LEU A 4 6.78 -11.40 -1.13
N TRP A 5 6.50 -12.21 -0.11
CA TRP A 5 5.84 -11.78 1.11
C TRP A 5 6.83 -11.77 2.28
N GLN A 6 7.04 -10.61 2.89
CA GLN A 6 7.99 -10.41 3.98
C GLN A 6 7.28 -10.07 5.29
N GLN A 7 7.36 -10.97 6.27
CA GLN A 7 6.88 -10.76 7.64
C GLN A 7 8.01 -10.41 8.62
N ILE A 8 9.26 -10.76 8.26
CA ILE A 8 10.42 -10.51 9.10
C ILE A 8 10.86 -9.05 8.92
N SER A 9 10.83 -8.28 10.00
CA SER A 9 11.26 -6.87 10.02
C SER A 9 12.79 -6.74 9.94
N SER A 10 13.33 -6.95 8.74
CA SER A 10 14.77 -6.85 8.48
C SER A 10 15.00 -6.15 7.14
N THR A 11 15.71 -5.05 7.18
CA THR A 11 16.11 -4.30 5.98
C THR A 11 17.08 -5.10 5.10
N ILE A 12 17.89 -5.99 5.70
CA ILE A 12 18.77 -6.90 4.96
C ILE A 12 17.94 -7.88 4.12
N ILE A 13 16.87 -8.45 4.70
CA ILE A 13 15.96 -9.33 3.95
C ILE A 13 15.25 -8.56 2.84
N SER A 14 14.83 -7.33 3.10
CA SER A 14 14.23 -6.47 2.07
C SER A 14 15.18 -6.24 0.89
N GLU A 15 16.48 -6.07 1.15
CA GLU A 15 17.49 -5.91 0.10
C GLU A 15 17.67 -7.21 -0.70
N ILE A 16 17.81 -8.34 -0.03
CA ILE A 16 17.93 -9.66 -0.69
C ILE A 16 16.71 -9.94 -1.58
N TYR A 17 15.51 -9.67 -1.07
CA TYR A 17 14.27 -9.85 -1.83
C TYR A 17 14.17 -8.90 -3.02
N ALA A 18 14.65 -7.66 -2.88
CA ALA A 18 14.64 -6.68 -3.95
C ALA A 18 15.60 -7.04 -5.11
N ASP A 19 16.60 -7.87 -4.86
CA ASP A 19 17.52 -8.40 -5.90
C ASP A 19 17.02 -9.69 -6.56
N SER A 20 15.88 -10.22 -6.13
CA SER A 20 15.28 -11.43 -6.71
C SER A 20 14.56 -11.17 -8.05
N ASP A 21 14.18 -12.26 -8.74
CA ASP A 21 13.43 -12.21 -10.00
C ASP A 21 11.92 -11.96 -9.84
N TYR A 22 11.47 -11.62 -8.63
CA TYR A 22 10.07 -11.26 -8.39
C TYR A 22 9.79 -9.82 -8.83
N ASP A 23 8.53 -9.55 -9.19
CA ASP A 23 8.09 -8.24 -9.67
C ASP A 23 7.99 -7.20 -8.54
N GLY A 24 7.86 -7.66 -7.30
CA GLY A 24 7.74 -6.81 -6.13
C GLY A 24 7.70 -7.57 -4.82
N ILE A 25 7.64 -6.80 -3.73
CA ILE A 25 7.65 -7.29 -2.37
C ILE A 25 6.44 -6.72 -1.61
N VAL A 26 5.79 -7.56 -0.81
CA VAL A 26 4.79 -7.16 0.18
C VAL A 26 5.43 -7.13 1.55
N LEU A 27 5.45 -5.97 2.19
CA LEU A 27 5.82 -5.81 3.59
C LEU A 27 4.55 -5.98 4.44
N ASP A 28 4.54 -6.98 5.30
CA ASP A 28 3.36 -7.35 6.07
C ASP A 28 3.40 -6.71 7.45
N THR A 29 2.54 -5.72 7.68
CA THR A 29 2.41 -5.07 8.99
C THR A 29 1.26 -5.61 9.83
N GLU A 30 0.47 -6.53 9.27
CA GLU A 30 -0.60 -7.22 10.01
C GLU A 30 -0.05 -8.37 10.86
N HIS A 31 0.72 -9.27 10.24
CA HIS A 31 1.30 -10.43 10.91
C HIS A 31 2.83 -10.37 11.00
N GLY A 32 3.45 -9.29 10.56
CA GLY A 32 4.87 -9.01 10.67
C GLY A 32 5.19 -8.05 11.82
N ALA A 33 6.43 -8.05 12.26
CA ALA A 33 6.88 -7.25 13.40
C ALA A 33 7.55 -5.91 13.00
N PHE A 34 7.06 -5.26 11.93
CA PHE A 34 7.64 -4.00 11.47
C PHE A 34 7.35 -2.85 12.43
N ASN A 35 8.40 -2.13 12.81
CA ASN A 35 8.25 -0.76 13.33
C ASN A 35 8.33 0.26 12.18
N ASN A 36 7.95 1.49 12.45
CA ASN A 36 7.87 2.53 11.41
C ASN A 36 9.22 2.81 10.73
N GLU A 37 10.34 2.77 11.47
CA GLU A 37 11.67 3.04 10.93
C GLU A 37 12.13 1.94 9.97
N ASN A 38 12.01 0.67 10.39
CA ASN A 38 12.36 -0.46 9.54
C ASN A 38 11.44 -0.57 8.33
N LEU A 39 10.14 -0.28 8.50
CA LEU A 39 9.18 -0.26 7.41
C LEU A 39 9.53 0.80 6.37
N TYR A 40 9.78 2.04 6.82
CA TYR A 40 10.16 3.14 5.94
C TYR A 40 11.45 2.82 5.16
N THR A 41 12.46 2.31 5.86
CA THR A 41 13.76 1.94 5.25
C THR A 41 13.60 0.78 4.27
N SER A 42 12.77 -0.23 4.58
CA SER A 42 12.48 -1.35 3.67
C SER A 42 11.79 -0.86 2.38
N ILE A 43 10.81 0.04 2.49
CA ILE A 43 10.17 0.67 1.33
C ILE A 43 11.22 1.41 0.47
N GLN A 44 12.13 2.16 1.10
CA GLN A 44 13.21 2.85 0.39
C GLN A 44 14.10 1.88 -0.39
N ILE A 45 14.58 0.82 0.25
CA ILE A 45 15.47 -0.18 -0.36
C ILE A 45 14.79 -0.81 -1.58
N ILE A 46 13.57 -1.32 -1.42
CA ILE A 46 12.82 -2.00 -2.47
C ILE A 46 12.60 -1.07 -3.68
N THR A 47 12.17 0.15 -3.43
CA THR A 47 11.84 1.09 -4.51
C THR A 47 13.08 1.70 -5.18
N LEU A 48 14.21 1.83 -4.48
CA LEU A 48 15.49 2.21 -5.08
C LEU A 48 16.02 1.12 -6.03
N ARG A 49 15.71 -0.15 -5.77
CA ARG A 49 15.98 -1.28 -6.68
C ARG A 49 14.95 -1.40 -7.82
N ARG A 50 14.05 -0.41 -7.96
CA ARG A 50 13.00 -0.35 -8.99
C ARG A 50 12.02 -1.53 -8.94
N LYS A 51 11.81 -2.11 -7.78
CA LYS A 51 10.80 -3.13 -7.52
C LYS A 51 9.53 -2.50 -6.97
N ASN A 52 8.39 -3.12 -7.26
CA ASN A 52 7.14 -2.72 -6.63
C ASN A 52 7.19 -3.04 -5.14
N CYS A 53 6.77 -2.09 -4.32
CA CYS A 53 6.67 -2.26 -2.87
C CYS A 53 5.22 -2.06 -2.45
N PHE A 54 4.61 -3.11 -1.94
CA PHE A 54 3.29 -3.05 -1.32
C PHE A 54 3.43 -3.18 0.18
N VAL A 55 2.51 -2.57 0.92
CA VAL A 55 2.41 -2.75 2.37
C VAL A 55 1.04 -3.29 2.70
N ARG A 56 0.96 -4.43 3.40
CA ARG A 56 -0.30 -4.93 3.94
C ARG A 56 -0.55 -4.33 5.31
N VAL A 57 -1.76 -3.81 5.50
CA VAL A 57 -2.25 -3.23 6.75
C VAL A 57 -3.54 -3.92 7.18
N SER A 58 -3.73 -4.12 8.51
CA SER A 58 -4.87 -4.84 9.06
C SER A 58 -6.19 -4.06 9.03
N HIS A 59 -6.11 -2.74 8.93
CA HIS A 59 -7.26 -1.84 8.89
C HIS A 59 -6.80 -0.47 8.40
N LEU A 60 -7.72 0.46 8.21
CA LEU A 60 -7.38 1.83 7.81
C LEU A 60 -6.74 2.60 8.98
N ASP A 61 -5.47 2.37 9.22
CA ASP A 61 -4.62 3.28 9.99
C ASP A 61 -4.13 4.41 9.05
N LYS A 62 -4.80 5.56 9.13
CA LYS A 62 -4.53 6.72 8.29
C LYS A 62 -3.10 7.24 8.40
N ALA A 63 -2.49 7.13 9.58
CA ALA A 63 -1.11 7.58 9.82
C ALA A 63 -0.10 6.62 9.17
N LEU A 64 -0.30 5.32 9.35
CA LEU A 64 0.54 4.29 8.76
C LEU A 64 0.45 4.30 7.23
N VAL A 65 -0.77 4.32 6.67
CA VAL A 65 -1.01 4.38 5.22
C VAL A 65 -0.32 5.60 4.61
N ARG A 66 -0.50 6.78 5.21
CA ARG A 66 0.17 8.00 4.76
C ARG A 66 1.69 7.85 4.78
N MET A 67 2.26 7.36 5.88
CA MET A 67 3.70 7.17 6.04
C MET A 67 4.25 6.22 4.96
N CYS A 68 3.57 5.10 4.70
CA CYS A 68 3.98 4.15 3.67
C CYS A 68 3.98 4.76 2.26
N LEU A 69 2.91 5.47 1.91
CA LEU A 69 2.80 6.13 0.61
C LEU A 69 3.81 7.28 0.48
N ASP A 70 4.02 8.07 1.54
CA ASP A 70 5.01 9.15 1.58
C ASP A 70 6.45 8.61 1.46
N ALA A 71 6.72 7.41 1.98
CA ALA A 71 7.98 6.68 1.76
C ALA A 71 8.15 6.17 0.32
N GLY A 72 7.10 6.18 -0.49
CA GLY A 72 7.11 5.77 -1.90
C GLY A 72 6.66 4.33 -2.14
N ALA A 73 5.83 3.76 -1.27
CA ALA A 73 5.20 2.47 -1.55
C ALA A 73 4.37 2.54 -2.85
N THR A 74 4.43 1.49 -3.66
CA THR A 74 3.67 1.35 -4.92
C THR A 74 2.16 1.25 -4.65
N GLY A 75 1.80 0.65 -3.50
CA GLY A 75 0.40 0.50 -3.12
C GLY A 75 0.24 -0.07 -1.72
N ILE A 76 -1.02 -0.14 -1.30
CA ILE A 76 -1.44 -0.67 0.00
C ILE A 76 -2.41 -1.82 -0.22
N ILE A 77 -2.21 -2.89 0.54
CA ILE A 77 -3.12 -4.03 0.63
C ILE A 77 -3.86 -3.91 1.97
N PHE A 78 -5.16 -3.76 1.92
CA PHE A 78 -6.01 -3.70 3.10
C PHE A 78 -6.62 -5.08 3.36
N SER A 79 -6.38 -5.63 4.53
CA SER A 79 -7.09 -6.86 4.94
C SER A 79 -8.50 -6.54 5.41
N THR A 80 -9.37 -7.55 5.34
CA THR A 80 -10.72 -7.50 5.93
C THR A 80 -11.58 -6.32 5.44
N VAL A 81 -11.64 -6.10 4.13
CA VAL A 81 -12.55 -5.12 3.53
C VAL A 81 -13.89 -5.81 3.24
N GLU A 82 -14.95 -5.43 3.94
CA GLU A 82 -16.22 -6.16 3.96
C GLU A 82 -17.35 -5.48 3.21
N ASN A 83 -17.27 -4.16 2.97
CA ASN A 83 -18.35 -3.41 2.35
C ASN A 83 -17.86 -2.19 1.56
N GLU A 84 -18.78 -1.62 0.80
CA GLU A 84 -18.52 -0.46 -0.06
C GLU A 84 -18.04 0.78 0.72
N ILE A 85 -18.55 1.00 1.93
CA ILE A 85 -18.19 2.18 2.73
C ILE A 85 -16.72 2.09 3.12
N GLN A 86 -16.27 0.93 3.60
CA GLN A 86 -14.85 0.68 3.90
C GLN A 86 -13.99 0.80 2.63
N ALA A 87 -14.45 0.21 1.52
CA ALA A 87 -13.74 0.28 0.25
C ALA A 87 -13.58 1.73 -0.25
N GLN A 88 -14.63 2.55 -0.15
CA GLN A 88 -14.57 3.96 -0.53
C GLN A 88 -13.64 4.74 0.41
N GLU A 89 -13.67 4.45 1.72
CA GLU A 89 -12.83 5.13 2.69
C GLU A 89 -11.34 4.87 2.45
N ILE A 90 -10.92 3.63 2.18
CA ILE A 90 -9.51 3.31 1.88
C ILE A 90 -9.04 3.97 0.58
N ILE A 91 -9.89 4.05 -0.45
CA ILE A 91 -9.58 4.75 -1.69
C ILE A 91 -9.37 6.24 -1.43
N ASP A 92 -10.28 6.86 -0.70
CA ASP A 92 -10.23 8.29 -0.39
C ASP A 92 -8.93 8.67 0.31
N TYR A 93 -8.47 7.84 1.26
CA TYR A 93 -7.24 8.11 2.01
C TYR A 93 -5.95 7.78 1.26
N CYS A 94 -6.02 6.95 0.23
CA CYS A 94 -4.87 6.69 -0.63
C CYS A 94 -4.67 7.74 -1.72
N LYS A 95 -5.74 8.41 -2.14
CA LYS A 95 -5.71 9.41 -3.24
C LYS A 95 -5.56 10.84 -2.73
N TYR A 96 -4.84 11.65 -3.49
CA TYR A 96 -4.78 13.10 -3.27
C TYR A 96 -6.09 13.79 -3.66
N PRO A 97 -6.40 15.00 -3.09
CA PRO A 97 -7.62 15.74 -3.40
C PRO A 97 -7.84 16.00 -4.90
N LYS A 98 -6.79 16.27 -5.67
CA LYS A 98 -6.87 16.43 -7.13
C LYS A 98 -7.35 15.18 -7.88
N HIS A 99 -7.28 14.01 -7.25
CA HIS A 99 -7.80 12.74 -7.76
C HIS A 99 -9.06 12.29 -7.03
N GLY A 100 -9.74 13.20 -6.34
CA GLY A 100 -10.98 12.95 -5.62
C GLY A 100 -10.80 12.32 -4.23
N GLY A 101 -9.59 12.29 -3.69
CA GLY A 101 -9.29 11.70 -2.39
C GLY A 101 -9.12 12.72 -1.26
N LYS A 102 -8.63 12.21 -0.11
CA LYS A 102 -8.46 12.98 1.13
C LYS A 102 -7.03 12.93 1.69
N ARG A 103 -6.08 12.31 0.97
CA ARG A 103 -4.69 12.21 1.40
C ARG A 103 -4.05 13.59 1.47
N GLY A 104 -3.46 13.93 2.63
CA GLY A 104 -2.69 15.16 2.80
C GLY A 104 -1.42 15.16 1.96
N GLN A 105 -1.05 16.31 1.43
CA GLN A 105 0.16 16.51 0.62
C GLN A 105 1.27 17.12 1.46
N GLY A 106 2.50 16.58 1.34
CA GLY A 106 3.70 17.07 2.02
C GLY A 106 4.92 17.09 1.10
N LEU A 107 6.04 17.60 1.63
CA LEU A 107 7.36 17.48 0.99
C LEU A 107 7.98 16.17 1.47
N VAL A 108 7.78 15.10 0.72
CA VAL A 108 8.08 13.74 1.13
C VAL A 108 8.90 13.01 0.06
N ARG A 109 9.39 11.81 0.38
CA ARG A 109 10.21 11.01 -0.53
C ARG A 109 9.50 10.69 -1.84
N GLU A 110 8.20 10.34 -1.79
CA GLU A 110 7.39 10.04 -2.97
C GLU A 110 7.47 11.12 -4.05
N ASN A 111 7.55 12.40 -3.66
CA ASN A 111 7.65 13.54 -4.58
C ASN A 111 9.05 14.16 -4.66
N PHE A 112 10.08 13.36 -4.32
CA PHE A 112 11.47 13.81 -4.31
C PHE A 112 11.65 15.12 -3.52
N TRP A 113 11.00 15.20 -2.34
CA TRP A 113 11.07 16.36 -1.44
C TRP A 113 10.60 17.66 -2.10
N GLY A 114 9.54 17.55 -2.89
CA GLY A 114 8.92 18.67 -3.59
C GLY A 114 9.54 19.03 -4.95
N LYS A 115 10.55 18.27 -5.41
CA LYS A 115 11.16 18.50 -6.74
C LYS A 115 10.26 18.00 -7.87
N ASP A 116 9.45 16.98 -7.61
CA ASP A 116 8.49 16.46 -8.56
C ASP A 116 7.07 16.92 -8.20
N LYS A 117 6.31 17.34 -9.20
CA LYS A 117 4.91 17.67 -9.00
C LYS A 117 4.14 16.36 -9.00
N LEU A 118 3.47 16.04 -7.90
CA LEU A 118 2.65 14.85 -7.66
C LEU A 118 1.48 14.69 -8.67
N GLN A 119 1.68 15.02 -9.94
CA GLN A 119 0.56 15.14 -10.86
C GLN A 119 -0.05 13.81 -11.26
N ASN A 120 0.69 12.70 -11.16
CA ASN A 120 0.26 11.42 -11.74
C ASN A 120 0.51 10.20 -10.84
N ILE A 121 0.89 10.38 -9.59
CA ILE A 121 1.13 9.23 -8.70
C ILE A 121 -0.23 8.76 -8.16
N MET A 122 -0.66 7.61 -8.66
CA MET A 122 -1.83 6.90 -8.19
C MET A 122 -1.37 5.59 -7.54
N PRO A 123 -1.45 5.47 -6.21
CA PRO A 123 -1.11 4.22 -5.55
C PRO A 123 -2.11 3.12 -5.94
N ILE A 124 -1.60 1.90 -6.01
CA ILE A 124 -2.45 0.72 -6.20
C ILE A 124 -3.09 0.41 -4.85
N VAL A 125 -4.42 0.32 -4.81
CA VAL A 125 -5.19 -0.04 -3.64
C VAL A 125 -5.76 -1.43 -3.86
N ILE A 126 -5.43 -2.37 -2.96
CA ILE A 126 -5.88 -3.76 -3.02
C ILE A 126 -6.71 -4.05 -1.77
N ALA A 127 -7.91 -4.56 -1.95
CA ALA A 127 -8.75 -5.04 -0.87
C ALA A 127 -8.68 -6.57 -0.80
N GLN A 128 -8.41 -7.14 0.38
CA GLN A 128 -8.51 -8.58 0.61
C GLN A 128 -9.95 -8.95 0.96
N ILE A 129 -10.50 -9.89 0.18
CA ILE A 129 -11.81 -10.48 0.39
C ILE A 129 -11.59 -11.81 1.08
N GLU A 130 -11.73 -11.84 2.41
CA GLU A 130 -11.32 -12.98 3.24
C GLU A 130 -12.34 -13.35 4.33
N THR A 131 -13.48 -12.64 4.40
CA THR A 131 -14.58 -12.97 5.30
C THR A 131 -15.82 -13.37 4.52
N LYS A 132 -16.74 -14.10 5.17
CA LYS A 132 -18.02 -14.46 4.57
C LYS A 132 -18.81 -13.19 4.21
N GLU A 133 -18.80 -12.18 5.07
CA GLU A 133 -19.48 -10.90 4.83
C GLU A 133 -18.92 -10.20 3.59
N ALA A 134 -17.61 -10.18 3.43
CA ALA A 134 -16.98 -9.61 2.26
C ALA A 134 -17.39 -10.32 0.96
N VAL A 135 -17.49 -11.67 1.00
CA VAL A 135 -17.95 -12.47 -0.15
C VAL A 135 -19.42 -12.20 -0.45
N ASP A 136 -20.28 -12.17 0.57
CA ASP A 136 -21.71 -11.91 0.41
C ASP A 136 -21.98 -10.50 -0.19
N ASN A 137 -21.10 -9.53 0.08
CA ASN A 137 -21.20 -8.16 -0.41
C ASN A 137 -20.46 -7.91 -1.75
N LEU A 138 -19.74 -8.91 -2.27
CA LEU A 138 -18.86 -8.74 -3.43
C LEU A 138 -19.63 -8.40 -4.71
N GLU A 139 -20.75 -9.08 -4.97
CA GLU A 139 -21.51 -8.95 -6.22
C GLU A 139 -22.21 -7.59 -6.36
N GLU A 140 -22.58 -6.95 -5.27
CA GLU A 140 -23.37 -5.72 -5.33
C GLU A 140 -22.51 -4.43 -5.36
N LYS A 141 -21.28 -4.44 -4.81
CA LYS A 141 -20.64 -3.18 -4.37
C LYS A 141 -19.17 -2.99 -4.68
N LEU A 142 -18.33 -4.02 -4.71
CA LEU A 142 -16.90 -3.88 -4.94
C LEU A 142 -16.53 -3.71 -6.41
N VAL A 143 -17.33 -4.24 -7.32
CA VAL A 143 -17.16 -4.12 -8.78
C VAL A 143 -17.36 -2.67 -9.25
N LEU A 144 -18.18 -1.88 -8.58
CA LEU A 144 -18.47 -0.48 -8.92
C LEU A 144 -17.28 0.48 -8.67
N LEU A 145 -16.31 0.08 -7.85
CA LEU A 145 -15.22 0.95 -7.42
C LEU A 145 -13.92 0.77 -8.23
N GLY A 146 -13.92 -0.10 -9.25
CA GLY A 146 -12.75 -0.30 -10.11
C GLY A 146 -11.58 -0.99 -9.39
N PHE A 147 -11.86 -1.80 -8.37
CA PHE A 147 -10.86 -2.69 -7.80
C PHE A 147 -10.51 -3.79 -8.81
N HIS A 148 -9.24 -4.00 -9.04
CA HIS A 148 -8.76 -5.23 -9.68
C HIS A 148 -8.73 -6.31 -8.59
N ILE A 149 -9.61 -7.29 -8.72
CA ILE A 149 -9.64 -8.50 -7.88
C ILE A 149 -8.47 -9.41 -8.26
#